data_9ef1d3694f8f157bbcf1f29b3bc45367
#
_entry.id   9ef1d3694f8f157bbcf1f29b3bc45367
#
_cell.length_a   1.000
_cell.length_b   1.000
_cell.length_c   1.000
_cell.angle_alpha   90.00
_cell.angle_beta   90.00
_cell.angle_gamma   90.00
#
_symmetry.space_group_name_H-M   'P 1'
#
loop_
_entity.id
_entity.type
_entity.pdbx_description
1 polymer ?
#
loop_
_entity_poly.entity_id
_entity_poly.type
_entity_poly.pdbx_seq_one_letter_code
_entity_poly.pdbx_strand_id
1 'polypeptide(L)'
;MKALFVHAHFDDYEFAAAGTFEMWRRQLGADFRARLVICTDGAAGHHRMSREETARVRLAEQMESAKLAQCEVEPLRLPNGRPPREACLQVDSDLLAALWKAIRDFEPDYLFAPPMPSDPVAGLHVDHLA
;
A
#
# COMPACT_ATOMS: atom_id res chain seq x y z
N MET A 1 -11.52 -10.23 12.34
CA MET A 1 -10.24 -9.50 12.45
C MET A 1 -9.96 -8.78 11.15
N LYS A 2 -9.63 -7.49 11.23
CA LYS A 2 -9.33 -6.65 10.07
C LYS A 2 -7.86 -6.19 10.14
N ALA A 3 -7.08 -6.41 9.07
CA ALA A 3 -5.72 -5.93 8.96
C ALA A 3 -5.58 -4.95 7.78
N LEU A 4 -5.00 -3.79 8.03
CA LEU A 4 -4.69 -2.78 7.02
C LEU A 4 -3.19 -2.71 6.84
N PHE A 5 -2.72 -2.83 5.61
CA PHE A 5 -1.33 -2.60 5.24
C PHE A 5 -1.24 -1.33 4.42
N VAL A 6 -0.58 -0.31 4.98
CA VAL A 6 -0.31 0.97 4.31
C VAL A 6 1.13 0.98 3.87
N HIS A 7 1.37 1.19 2.58
CA HIS A 7 2.71 1.13 2.01
C HIS A 7 2.89 2.09 0.83
N ALA A 8 4.15 2.37 0.51
CA ALA A 8 4.48 3.37 -0.50
C ALA A 8 4.26 2.84 -1.92
N HIS A 9 4.72 1.62 -2.22
CA HIS A 9 4.80 1.10 -3.58
C HIS A 9 4.02 -0.19 -3.76
N PHE A 10 3.77 -0.51 -5.01
CA PHE A 10 3.32 -1.85 -5.42
C PHE A 10 4.44 -2.86 -5.13
N ASP A 11 4.11 -4.03 -4.59
CA ASP A 11 4.97 -5.12 -4.14
C ASP A 11 5.53 -5.06 -2.69
N ASP A 12 5.49 -3.94 -2.00
CA ASP A 12 5.91 -3.86 -0.60
C ASP A 12 5.21 -4.91 0.30
N TYR A 13 3.92 -5.14 0.06
CA TYR A 13 3.14 -6.12 0.80
C TYR A 13 3.68 -7.54 0.66
N GLU A 14 4.07 -7.93 -0.54
CA GLU A 14 4.54 -9.27 -0.86
C GLU A 14 5.82 -9.60 -0.08
N PHE A 15 6.68 -8.61 0.11
CA PHE A 15 7.91 -8.77 0.89
C PHE A 15 7.70 -8.65 2.40
N ALA A 16 6.80 -7.79 2.85
CA ALA A 16 6.72 -7.42 4.27
C ALA A 16 5.63 -8.16 5.05
N ALA A 17 4.47 -8.44 4.46
CA ALA A 17 3.30 -8.88 5.22
C ALA A 17 2.54 -10.08 4.64
N ALA A 18 2.80 -10.49 3.39
CA ALA A 18 2.03 -11.54 2.74
C ALA A 18 2.00 -12.85 3.53
N GLY A 19 3.14 -13.28 4.09
CA GLY A 19 3.22 -14.48 4.93
C GLY A 19 2.35 -14.41 6.19
N THR A 20 2.35 -13.25 6.87
CA THR A 20 1.54 -13.02 8.06
C THR A 20 0.05 -13.05 7.72
N PHE A 21 -0.35 -12.40 6.63
CA PHE A 21 -1.75 -12.34 6.21
C PHE A 21 -2.24 -13.72 5.76
N GLU A 22 -1.43 -14.47 5.04
CA GLU A 22 -1.76 -15.85 4.65
C GLU A 22 -1.91 -16.77 5.87
N MET A 23 -1.06 -16.63 6.87
CA MET A 23 -1.18 -17.37 8.13
C MET A 23 -2.52 -17.04 8.82
N TRP A 24 -2.87 -15.76 8.95
CA TRP A 24 -4.14 -15.35 9.56
C TRP A 24 -5.34 -15.78 8.74
N ARG A 25 -5.26 -15.70 7.43
CA ARG A 25 -6.33 -16.19 6.53
C ARG A 25 -6.60 -17.68 6.73
N ARG A 26 -5.54 -18.49 6.86
CA ARG A 26 -5.69 -19.95 7.11
C ARG A 26 -6.25 -20.24 8.49
N GLN A 27 -5.88 -19.46 9.50
CA GLN A 27 -6.34 -19.66 10.87
C GLN A 27 -7.77 -19.19 11.10
N LEU A 28 -8.17 -18.08 10.50
CA LEU A 28 -9.42 -17.37 10.78
C LEU A 28 -10.45 -17.50 9.66
N GLY A 29 -10.06 -17.93 8.48
CA GLY A 29 -10.98 -18.10 7.35
C GLY A 29 -11.75 -16.81 7.01
N ALA A 30 -13.06 -16.89 6.98
CA ALA A 30 -13.94 -15.76 6.66
C ALA A 30 -13.96 -14.64 7.72
N ASP A 31 -13.46 -14.91 8.92
CA ASP A 31 -13.35 -13.91 9.99
C ASP A 31 -12.13 -12.99 9.81
N PHE A 32 -11.27 -13.26 8.83
CA PHE A 32 -10.17 -12.41 8.47
C PHE A 32 -10.47 -11.58 7.23
N ARG A 33 -10.28 -10.26 7.33
CA ARG A 33 -10.34 -9.32 6.20
C ARG A 33 -9.05 -8.50 6.15
N ALA A 34 -8.51 -8.32 4.97
CA ALA A 34 -7.32 -7.52 4.77
C ALA A 34 -7.51 -6.50 3.65
N ARG A 35 -6.89 -5.34 3.81
CA ARG A 35 -6.84 -4.29 2.79
C ARG A 35 -5.43 -3.75 2.64
N LEU A 36 -5.02 -3.54 1.41
CA LEU A 36 -3.75 -2.95 1.02
C LEU A 36 -4.01 -1.53 0.53
N VAL A 37 -3.48 -0.53 1.23
CA VAL A 37 -3.49 0.88 0.82
C VAL A 37 -2.14 1.22 0.23
N ILE A 38 -2.13 1.62 -1.05
CA ILE A 38 -0.92 1.95 -1.79
C ILE A 38 -0.84 3.45 -1.95
N CYS A 39 0.20 4.07 -1.40
CA CYS A 39 0.30 5.52 -1.28
C CYS A 39 0.71 6.22 -2.57
N THR A 40 1.38 5.55 -3.52
CA THR A 40 1.85 6.19 -4.76
C THR A 40 1.23 5.61 -6.02
N ASP A 41 1.46 6.29 -7.15
CA ASP A 41 0.98 5.85 -8.47
C ASP A 41 1.77 4.68 -9.07
N GLY A 42 2.90 4.28 -8.48
CA GLY A 42 3.77 3.22 -8.98
C GLY A 42 4.38 3.49 -10.36
N ALA A 43 4.49 4.77 -10.75
CA ALA A 43 4.80 5.14 -12.12
C ALA A 43 6.29 5.36 -12.40
N ALA A 44 7.18 5.21 -11.40
CA ALA A 44 8.63 5.47 -11.57
C ALA A 44 9.48 4.20 -11.81
N GLY A 45 8.90 3.02 -11.59
CA GLY A 45 9.66 1.76 -11.55
C GLY A 45 10.11 1.20 -12.91
N HIS A 46 9.91 1.88 -14.04
CA HIS A 46 10.28 1.35 -15.35
C HIS A 46 10.94 2.41 -16.26
N HIS A 47 11.99 2.00 -17.01
CA HIS A 47 12.81 2.91 -17.82
C HIS A 47 12.45 2.92 -19.33
N ARG A 48 11.54 2.03 -19.78
CA ARG A 48 11.14 1.90 -21.20
C ARG A 48 9.67 2.22 -21.44
N MET A 49 8.81 2.06 -20.43
CA MET A 49 7.39 2.39 -20.52
C MET A 49 7.14 3.84 -20.11
N SER A 50 6.08 4.43 -20.61
CA SER A 50 5.59 5.71 -20.08
C SER A 50 5.15 5.57 -18.61
N ARG A 51 5.09 6.69 -17.89
CA ARG A 51 4.59 6.68 -16.50
C ARG A 51 3.16 6.13 -16.41
N GLU A 52 2.30 6.52 -17.32
CA GLU A 52 0.90 6.06 -17.37
C GLU A 52 0.80 4.56 -17.61
N GLU A 53 1.61 4.05 -18.52
CA GLU A 53 1.65 2.61 -18.81
C GLU A 53 2.22 1.83 -17.62
N THR A 54 3.31 2.32 -17.01
CA THR A 54 3.90 1.72 -15.81
C THR A 54 2.87 1.66 -14.68
N ALA A 55 2.21 2.76 -14.35
CA ALA A 55 1.18 2.80 -13.31
C ALA A 55 0.06 1.79 -13.57
N ARG A 56 -0.40 1.70 -14.83
CA ARG A 56 -1.45 0.74 -15.21
C ARG A 56 -1.00 -0.71 -15.03
N VAL A 57 0.22 -1.04 -15.46
CA VAL A 57 0.77 -2.40 -15.33
C VAL A 57 0.95 -2.77 -13.86
N ARG A 58 1.58 -1.89 -13.07
CA ARG A 58 1.83 -2.14 -11.64
C ARG A 58 0.52 -2.34 -10.85
N LEU A 59 -0.49 -1.51 -11.13
CA LEU A 59 -1.80 -1.69 -10.51
C LEU A 59 -2.42 -3.04 -10.90
N ALA A 60 -2.33 -3.44 -12.16
CA ALA A 60 -2.87 -4.73 -12.61
C ALA A 60 -2.16 -5.91 -11.92
N GLU A 61 -0.85 -5.87 -11.81
CA GLU A 61 -0.05 -6.88 -11.09
C GLU A 61 -0.46 -6.97 -9.61
N GLN A 62 -0.61 -5.84 -8.94
CA GLN A 62 -1.05 -5.82 -7.54
C GLN A 62 -2.47 -6.37 -7.37
N MET A 63 -3.37 -6.06 -8.29
CA MET A 63 -4.74 -6.61 -8.25
C MET A 63 -4.74 -8.14 -8.41
N GLU A 64 -3.89 -8.70 -9.26
CA GLU A 64 -3.76 -10.16 -9.39
C GLU A 64 -3.15 -10.80 -8.14
N SER A 65 -2.09 -10.19 -7.58
CA SER A 65 -1.51 -10.63 -6.31
C SER A 65 -2.55 -10.62 -5.18
N ALA A 66 -3.31 -9.53 -5.07
CA ALA A 66 -4.34 -9.40 -4.04
C ALA A 66 -5.48 -10.42 -4.19
N LYS A 67 -5.84 -10.83 -5.40
CA LYS A 67 -6.80 -11.92 -5.62
C LYS A 67 -6.31 -13.24 -5.03
N LEU A 68 -5.02 -13.57 -5.23
CA LEU A 68 -4.41 -14.76 -4.64
C LEU A 68 -4.41 -14.69 -3.11
N ALA A 69 -4.08 -13.51 -2.57
CA ALA A 69 -4.06 -13.24 -1.13
C ALA A 69 -5.46 -13.04 -0.53
N GLN A 70 -6.51 -12.91 -1.34
CA GLN A 70 -7.87 -12.58 -0.91
C GLN A 70 -7.95 -11.26 -0.11
N CYS A 71 -7.15 -10.26 -0.55
CA CYS A 71 -7.10 -8.92 0.03
C CYS A 71 -7.81 -7.89 -0.86
N GLU A 72 -8.38 -6.86 -0.24
CA GLU A 72 -8.84 -5.66 -0.94
C GLU A 72 -7.63 -4.79 -1.32
N VAL A 73 -7.68 -4.10 -2.47
CA VAL A 73 -6.65 -3.12 -2.87
C VAL A 73 -7.30 -1.74 -2.98
N GLU A 74 -6.70 -0.76 -2.33
CA GLU A 74 -7.13 0.63 -2.35
C GLU A 74 -5.93 1.54 -2.72
N PRO A 75 -5.78 1.92 -4.00
CA PRO A 75 -4.85 2.98 -4.37
C PRO A 75 -5.28 4.29 -3.71
N LEU A 76 -4.38 4.88 -2.93
CA LEU A 76 -4.67 6.12 -2.22
C LEU A 76 -4.96 7.26 -3.22
N ARG A 77 -5.94 8.09 -2.88
CA ARG A 77 -6.27 9.28 -3.66
C ARG A 77 -6.32 10.50 -2.75
N LEU A 78 -5.58 11.51 -3.15
CA LEU A 78 -5.63 12.83 -2.53
C LEU A 78 -6.99 13.49 -2.74
N PRO A 79 -7.33 14.58 -2.02
CA PRO A 79 -8.59 15.30 -2.20
C PRO A 79 -8.87 15.77 -3.63
N ASN A 80 -7.81 15.98 -4.44
CA ASN A 80 -7.92 16.31 -5.86
C ASN A 80 -8.25 15.11 -6.77
N GLY A 81 -8.44 13.90 -6.19
CA GLY A 81 -8.76 12.65 -6.89
C GLY A 81 -7.57 11.94 -7.54
N ARG A 82 -6.35 12.48 -7.44
CA ARG A 82 -5.14 11.89 -8.01
C ARG A 82 -4.35 11.09 -6.94
N PRO A 83 -3.66 10.03 -7.33
CA PRO A 83 -2.71 9.38 -6.44
C PRO A 83 -1.48 10.27 -6.24
N PRO A 84 -0.79 10.20 -5.09
CA PRO A 84 0.54 10.79 -4.95
C PRO A 84 1.51 10.20 -5.97
N ARG A 85 2.45 11.02 -6.40
CA ARG A 85 3.44 10.61 -7.39
C ARG A 85 4.57 9.83 -6.72
N GLU A 86 4.91 8.67 -7.27
CA GLU A 86 6.06 7.88 -6.83
C GLU A 86 7.38 8.67 -6.97
N ALA A 87 8.27 8.47 -5.99
CA ALA A 87 9.51 9.21 -5.77
C ALA A 87 9.33 10.70 -5.39
N CYS A 88 8.09 11.09 -5.06
CA CYS A 88 7.74 12.46 -4.69
C CYS A 88 6.73 12.51 -3.53
N LEU A 89 6.59 11.44 -2.75
CA LEU A 89 5.66 11.41 -1.63
C LEU A 89 6.09 12.45 -0.58
N GLN A 90 5.16 13.28 -0.15
CA GLN A 90 5.40 14.30 0.86
C GLN A 90 4.34 14.22 1.95
N VAL A 91 4.76 14.35 3.19
CA VAL A 91 3.86 14.42 4.34
C VAL A 91 3.26 15.82 4.41
N ASP A 92 2.05 15.94 3.89
CA ASP A 92 1.25 17.17 3.94
C ASP A 92 -0.16 16.89 4.46
N SER A 93 -0.97 17.92 4.56
CA SER A 93 -2.35 17.80 5.03
C SER A 93 -3.22 16.93 4.14
N ASP A 94 -2.98 16.91 2.84
CA ASP A 94 -3.76 16.15 1.88
C ASP A 94 -3.46 14.65 1.98
N LEU A 95 -2.18 14.28 2.11
CA LEU A 95 -1.78 12.89 2.36
C LEU A 95 -2.34 12.40 3.70
N LEU A 96 -2.20 13.19 4.76
CA LEU A 96 -2.72 12.83 6.09
C LEU A 96 -4.23 12.67 6.07
N ALA A 97 -4.97 13.56 5.40
CA ALA A 97 -6.42 13.45 5.28
C ALA A 97 -6.84 12.17 4.53
N ALA A 98 -6.14 11.84 3.44
CA ALA A 98 -6.42 10.63 2.66
C ALA A 98 -6.13 9.35 3.47
N LEU A 99 -5.01 9.29 4.19
CA LEU A 99 -4.68 8.16 5.08
C LEU A 99 -5.69 8.01 6.22
N TRP A 100 -6.03 9.11 6.89
CA TRP A 100 -7.06 9.11 7.93
C TRP A 100 -8.38 8.58 7.43
N LYS A 101 -8.78 8.98 6.22
CA LYS A 101 -10.01 8.47 5.62
C LYS A 101 -9.93 6.97 5.39
N ALA A 102 -8.87 6.46 4.77
CA ALA A 102 -8.69 5.03 4.49
C ALA A 102 -8.72 4.19 5.79
N ILE A 103 -8.04 4.65 6.85
CA ILE A 103 -8.04 3.98 8.15
C ILE A 103 -9.44 3.97 8.77
N ARG A 104 -10.13 5.10 8.78
CA ARG A 104 -11.47 5.21 9.39
C ARG A 104 -12.53 4.42 8.62
N ASP A 105 -12.45 4.41 7.29
CA ASP A 105 -13.41 3.67 6.46
C ASP A 105 -13.27 2.15 6.63
N PHE A 106 -12.05 1.68 6.89
CA PHE A 106 -11.80 0.25 7.09
C PHE A 106 -11.92 -0.20 8.54
N GLU A 107 -11.60 0.66 9.51
CA GLU A 107 -11.58 0.37 10.96
C GLU A 107 -10.77 -0.89 11.29
N PRO A 108 -9.45 -0.90 11.04
CA PRO A 108 -8.62 -2.07 11.24
C PRO A 108 -8.37 -2.37 12.71
N ASP A 109 -8.28 -3.67 13.05
CA ASP A 109 -7.75 -4.14 14.34
C ASP A 109 -6.21 -4.03 14.38
N TYR A 110 -5.56 -4.19 13.21
CA TYR A 110 -4.10 -4.09 13.04
C TYR A 110 -3.76 -3.21 11.85
N LEU A 111 -2.86 -2.26 12.09
CA LEU A 111 -2.28 -1.39 11.06
C LEU A 111 -0.80 -1.72 10.89
N PHE A 112 -0.42 -2.07 9.67
CA PHE A 112 0.97 -2.26 9.25
C PHE A 112 1.38 -1.04 8.42
N ALA A 113 2.56 -0.52 8.70
CA ALA A 113 3.15 0.61 7.99
C ALA A 113 4.67 0.39 7.83
N PRO A 114 5.34 1.12 6.96
CA PRO A 114 6.79 1.10 6.88
C PRO A 114 7.45 1.36 8.25
N PRO A 115 8.66 0.83 8.50
CA PRO A 115 9.35 1.06 9.74
C PRO A 115 9.72 2.54 9.92
N MET A 116 9.93 2.94 11.16
CA MET A 116 10.37 4.32 11.47
C MET A 116 11.69 4.65 10.75
N PRO A 117 11.86 5.89 10.25
CA PRO A 117 13.08 6.31 9.52
C PRO A 117 14.40 6.13 10.29
N SER A 118 14.33 6.06 11.62
CA SER A 118 15.49 5.80 12.48
C SER A 118 15.91 4.33 12.51
N ASP A 119 15.13 3.42 11.92
CA ASP A 119 15.49 2.01 11.85
C ASP A 119 16.57 1.82 10.76
N PRO A 120 17.76 1.28 11.10
CA PRO A 120 18.82 1.05 10.13
C PRO A 120 18.48 0.00 9.06
N VAL A 121 17.41 -0.78 9.26
CA VAL A 121 16.91 -1.78 8.31
C VAL A 121 15.82 -1.20 7.41
N ALA A 122 15.33 0.01 7.70
CA ALA A 122 14.35 0.69 6.86
C ALA A 122 14.90 0.87 5.45
N GLY A 123 14.10 0.54 4.47
CA GLY A 123 14.44 0.79 3.07
C GLY A 123 14.76 2.28 2.84
N LEU A 124 15.76 2.56 2.05
CA LEU A 124 16.24 3.93 1.81
C LEU A 124 15.45 4.68 0.73
N HIS A 125 14.33 4.10 0.23
CA HIS A 125 13.52 4.80 -0.74
C HIS A 125 12.83 6.00 -0.09
N VAL A 126 12.89 7.16 -0.76
CA VAL A 126 12.37 8.44 -0.23
C VAL A 126 10.91 8.36 0.21
N ASP A 127 10.08 7.62 -0.52
CA ASP A 127 8.66 7.46 -0.20
C ASP A 127 8.41 6.62 1.07
N HIS A 128 9.37 5.79 1.49
CA HIS A 128 9.28 5.06 2.76
C HIS A 128 9.66 5.93 3.97
N LEU A 129 10.21 7.11 3.74
CA LEU A 129 10.58 8.07 4.77
C LEU A 129 9.48 9.13 5.01
N ALA A 130 8.43 9.11 4.20
CA ALA A 130 7.29 10.02 4.28
C ALA A 130 6.15 9.48 5.27
#